data_cff524817859f17fe81e8df3a8aa1dd4
#
_entry.id   cff524817859f17fe81e8df3a8aa1dd4
#
_cell.length_a   1.000
_cell.length_b   1.000
_cell.length_c   1.000
_cell.angle_alpha   90.00
_cell.angle_beta   90.00
_cell.angle_gamma   90.00
#
_symmetry.space_group_name_H-M   'P 1'
#
loop_
_entity.id
_entity.type
_entity.pdbx_description
1 polymer ?
#
loop_
_entity_poly.entity_id
_entity_poly.type
_entity_poly.pdbx_seq_one_letter_code
_entity_poly.pdbx_strand_id
1 'polypeptide(L)'
;MVIINTDILFNQLKQHIQEKPFVLLQMYSDVQRHPQENRISCLWFDFHFEQYILPVHHSEKFRDINNLITTKQTIYVQDLKQYQHNTLVFSDDVRDLNWAYYMKTNQPYDFEQHLTNAHHHCYRLHYDKQNINDVVPLVKHAEYFKPISKHLYKEYQQHDQTILETLFEIERNGLKTYEKIIYSEYNPYTSTGRPSNRFGGLNFAALNKSDGSRKQFISRFNNGVLVEMDFDAYHLRLIGEIVGYDFPQTSVHEHMAELYGLPYEEAKALSFKYLYGGITDEVSDNPFFSKVNDYIKLLWQDY
;
A
#
# COMPACT_ATOMS: atom_id res chain seq x y z
N MET A 1 -22.19 15.76 -13.58
CA MET A 1 -20.76 16.04 -13.39
C MET A 1 -20.45 17.43 -13.92
N VAL A 2 -19.74 18.25 -13.16
CA VAL A 2 -19.43 19.65 -13.45
C VAL A 2 -17.92 19.81 -13.62
N ILE A 3 -17.49 20.40 -14.74
CA ILE A 3 -16.08 20.74 -14.96
C ILE A 3 -15.85 22.14 -14.38
N ILE A 4 -14.88 22.28 -13.48
CA ILE A 4 -14.54 23.56 -12.84
C ILE A 4 -13.68 24.38 -13.81
N ASN A 5 -14.31 25.33 -14.48
CA ASN A 5 -13.68 26.22 -15.45
C ASN A 5 -13.99 27.70 -15.20
N THR A 6 -14.66 28.05 -14.10
CA THR A 6 -14.97 29.41 -13.69
C THR A 6 -14.83 29.62 -12.19
N ASP A 7 -14.60 30.85 -11.75
CA ASP A 7 -14.53 31.19 -10.32
C ASP A 7 -15.86 30.91 -9.58
N ILE A 8 -16.99 31.03 -10.24
CA ILE A 8 -18.31 30.72 -9.66
C ILE A 8 -18.36 29.25 -9.28
N LEU A 9 -18.06 28.35 -10.23
CA LEU A 9 -18.05 26.91 -10.00
C LEU A 9 -17.01 26.49 -8.95
N PHE A 10 -15.85 27.14 -8.97
CA PHE A 10 -14.81 26.87 -7.96
C PHE A 10 -15.26 27.28 -6.54
N ASN A 11 -15.97 28.39 -6.41
CA ASN A 11 -16.52 28.82 -5.11
C ASN A 11 -17.63 27.88 -4.62
N GLN A 12 -18.48 27.37 -5.52
CA GLN A 12 -19.47 26.33 -5.20
C GLN A 12 -18.80 25.05 -4.72
N LEU A 13 -17.77 24.58 -5.43
CA LEU A 13 -16.99 23.41 -5.00
C LEU A 13 -16.39 23.62 -3.60
N LYS A 14 -15.78 24.78 -3.33
CA LYS A 14 -15.21 25.09 -2.01
C LYS A 14 -16.27 25.08 -0.91
N GLN A 15 -17.47 25.58 -1.18
CA GLN A 15 -18.58 25.53 -0.23
C GLN A 15 -18.94 24.06 0.08
N HIS A 16 -19.13 23.22 -0.92
CA HIS A 16 -19.45 21.79 -0.72
C HIS A 16 -18.35 21.06 0.07
N ILE A 17 -17.09 21.33 -0.21
CA ILE A 17 -15.94 20.77 0.55
C ILE A 17 -16.03 21.13 2.06
N GLN A 18 -16.59 22.29 2.41
CA GLN A 18 -16.73 22.68 3.81
C GLN A 18 -17.98 22.10 4.49
N GLU A 19 -18.98 21.71 3.73
CA GLU A 19 -20.29 21.32 4.28
C GLU A 19 -20.51 19.82 4.39
N LYS A 20 -19.86 19.02 3.52
CA LYS A 20 -20.21 17.61 3.35
C LYS A 20 -18.98 16.73 3.23
N PRO A 21 -19.02 15.48 3.74
CA PRO A 21 -18.03 14.48 3.41
C PRO A 21 -18.11 14.11 1.93
N PHE A 22 -17.00 13.69 1.33
CA PHE A 22 -16.90 13.38 -0.08
C PHE A 22 -15.84 12.35 -0.41
N VAL A 23 -15.97 11.72 -1.57
CA VAL A 23 -14.93 10.90 -2.17
C VAL A 23 -14.02 11.79 -3.02
N LEU A 24 -12.72 11.68 -2.82
CA LEU A 24 -11.69 12.36 -3.60
C LEU A 24 -10.87 11.34 -4.38
N LEU A 25 -10.82 11.49 -5.69
CA LEU A 25 -9.89 10.76 -6.55
C LEU A 25 -8.87 11.72 -7.13
N GLN A 26 -7.60 11.43 -6.91
CA GLN A 26 -6.48 12.14 -7.50
C GLN A 26 -6.06 11.42 -8.78
N MET A 27 -6.11 12.11 -9.91
CA MET A 27 -5.71 11.59 -11.21
C MET A 27 -4.33 12.12 -11.56
N TYR A 28 -3.37 11.24 -11.67
CA TYR A 28 -1.98 11.58 -11.97
C TYR A 28 -1.72 11.71 -13.47
N SER A 29 -0.75 12.53 -13.84
CA SER A 29 -0.36 12.74 -15.24
C SER A 29 0.31 11.52 -15.86
N ASP A 30 0.95 10.67 -15.05
CA ASP A 30 1.58 9.43 -15.48
C ASP A 30 1.39 8.33 -14.42
N VAL A 31 0.47 7.41 -14.68
CA VAL A 31 0.13 6.33 -13.74
C VAL A 31 1.25 5.28 -13.56
N GLN A 32 2.27 5.30 -14.41
CA GLN A 32 3.42 4.41 -14.29
C GLN A 32 4.57 5.01 -13.49
N ARG A 33 4.47 6.31 -13.15
CA ARG A 33 5.50 7.02 -12.40
C ARG A 33 5.16 7.02 -10.92
N HIS A 34 6.21 6.89 -10.09
CA HIS A 34 6.05 6.99 -8.64
C HIS A 34 5.37 8.32 -8.25
N PRO A 35 4.41 8.34 -7.32
CA PRO A 35 3.69 9.56 -6.93
C PRO A 35 4.61 10.71 -6.50
N GLN A 36 5.76 10.42 -5.88
CA GLN A 36 6.75 11.43 -5.46
C GLN A 36 7.41 12.16 -6.65
N GLU A 37 7.44 11.53 -7.82
CA GLU A 37 8.02 12.08 -9.05
C GLU A 37 6.94 12.49 -10.05
N ASN A 38 5.68 12.48 -9.64
CA ASN A 38 4.52 12.71 -10.47
C ASN A 38 3.78 13.99 -10.03
N ARG A 39 2.74 14.35 -10.74
CA ARG A 39 1.88 15.48 -10.41
C ARG A 39 0.43 15.13 -10.66
N ILE A 40 -0.47 15.77 -9.94
CA ILE A 40 -1.90 15.60 -10.13
C ILE A 40 -2.31 16.37 -11.39
N SER A 41 -2.93 15.67 -12.34
CA SER A 41 -3.54 16.28 -13.51
C SER A 41 -4.90 16.88 -13.18
N CYS A 42 -5.78 16.07 -12.62
CA CYS A 42 -7.13 16.47 -12.22
C CYS A 42 -7.49 15.91 -10.85
N LEU A 43 -8.39 16.62 -10.14
CA LEU A 43 -9.09 16.12 -8.97
C LEU A 43 -10.55 15.85 -9.31
N TRP A 44 -11.06 14.70 -8.88
CA TRP A 44 -12.47 14.39 -8.95
C TRP A 44 -13.07 14.32 -7.55
N PHE A 45 -14.24 14.98 -7.39
CA PHE A 45 -14.99 15.04 -6.13
C PHE A 45 -16.37 14.42 -6.34
N ASP A 46 -16.78 13.55 -5.44
CA ASP A 46 -18.15 13.01 -5.39
C ASP A 46 -18.80 13.32 -4.04
N PHE A 47 -19.84 14.15 -4.07
CA PHE A 47 -20.68 14.51 -2.94
C PHE A 47 -22.01 13.73 -2.91
N HIS A 48 -22.07 12.56 -3.54
CA HIS A 48 -23.27 11.72 -3.71
C HIS A 48 -24.26 12.19 -4.80
N PHE A 49 -24.60 13.47 -4.79
CA PHE A 49 -25.60 14.02 -5.72
C PHE A 49 -24.96 14.88 -6.81
N GLU A 50 -23.82 15.42 -6.52
CA GLU A 50 -23.05 16.27 -7.41
C GLU A 50 -21.60 15.80 -7.50
N GLN A 51 -21.08 15.84 -8.71
CA GLN A 51 -19.71 15.45 -9.01
C GLN A 51 -19.01 16.58 -9.72
N TYR A 52 -17.75 16.82 -9.34
CA TYR A 52 -16.92 17.87 -9.91
C TYR A 52 -15.59 17.31 -10.39
N ILE A 53 -15.10 17.82 -11.51
CA ILE A 53 -13.71 17.64 -11.95
C ILE A 53 -13.03 19.00 -11.89
N LEU A 54 -11.91 19.05 -11.18
CA LEU A 54 -11.05 20.22 -11.08
C LEU A 54 -9.72 19.93 -11.79
N PRO A 55 -9.50 20.50 -13.00
CA PRO A 55 -8.21 20.44 -13.66
C PRO A 55 -7.16 21.23 -12.89
N VAL A 56 -6.00 20.60 -12.61
CA VAL A 56 -4.90 21.18 -11.82
C VAL A 56 -3.67 21.44 -12.70
N HIS A 57 -2.97 20.37 -13.10
CA HIS A 57 -1.86 20.43 -14.05
C HIS A 57 -2.28 19.96 -15.44
N HIS A 58 -3.50 20.24 -15.81
CA HIS A 58 -4.09 19.88 -17.09
C HIS A 58 -4.03 21.04 -18.06
N SER A 59 -4.00 20.76 -19.38
CA SER A 59 -4.01 21.80 -20.42
C SER A 59 -5.26 22.69 -20.38
N GLU A 60 -6.37 22.15 -19.87
CA GLU A 60 -7.66 22.83 -19.77
C GLU A 60 -7.93 23.41 -18.36
N LYS A 61 -6.90 23.60 -17.52
CA LYS A 61 -7.06 24.27 -16.23
C LYS A 61 -7.49 25.74 -16.43
N PHE A 62 -8.40 26.21 -15.58
CA PHE A 62 -8.85 27.61 -15.68
C PHE A 62 -8.00 28.58 -14.86
N ARG A 63 -7.27 28.06 -13.84
CA ARG A 63 -6.38 28.83 -12.96
C ARG A 63 -5.35 27.93 -12.29
N ASP A 64 -4.28 28.52 -11.82
CA ASP A 64 -3.31 27.81 -10.97
C ASP A 64 -3.88 27.67 -9.54
N ILE A 65 -3.78 26.48 -8.99
CA ILE A 65 -4.15 26.19 -7.61
C ILE A 65 -2.87 26.13 -6.79
N ASN A 66 -2.59 27.27 -6.14
CA ASN A 66 -1.34 27.46 -5.39
C ASN A 66 -1.52 27.24 -3.88
N ASN A 67 -2.76 27.18 -3.39
CA ASN A 67 -3.07 27.05 -1.98
C ASN A 67 -3.78 25.73 -1.67
N LEU A 68 -3.36 25.09 -0.60
CA LEU A 68 -4.02 23.94 -0.03
C LEU A 68 -5.46 24.30 0.35
N ILE A 69 -6.43 23.49 -0.08
CA ILE A 69 -7.82 23.59 0.34
C ILE A 69 -7.96 22.77 1.63
N THR A 70 -8.36 23.38 2.72
CA THR A 70 -8.56 22.71 4.01
C THR A 70 -10.03 22.53 4.32
N THR A 71 -10.39 21.42 4.95
CA THR A 71 -11.74 21.12 5.42
C THR A 71 -11.71 20.35 6.73
N LYS A 72 -12.83 20.38 7.48
CA LYS A 72 -13.07 19.51 8.64
C LYS A 72 -13.92 18.29 8.30
N GLN A 73 -14.34 18.16 7.04
CA GLN A 73 -15.15 17.05 6.59
C GLN A 73 -14.29 15.81 6.35
N THR A 74 -14.91 14.64 6.51
CA THR A 74 -14.25 13.37 6.14
C THR A 74 -13.99 13.31 4.65
N ILE A 75 -12.76 13.00 4.27
CA ILE A 75 -12.37 12.71 2.89
C ILE A 75 -12.20 11.19 2.75
N TYR A 76 -12.91 10.60 1.81
CA TYR A 76 -12.72 9.20 1.41
C TYR A 76 -11.83 9.15 0.18
N VAL A 77 -10.74 8.40 0.25
CA VAL A 77 -9.77 8.25 -0.84
C VAL A 77 -9.66 6.79 -1.28
N GLN A 78 -9.19 6.58 -2.50
CA GLN A 78 -8.92 5.24 -3.00
C GLN A 78 -7.65 4.65 -2.41
N ASP A 79 -6.62 5.47 -2.26
CA ASP A 79 -5.31 5.10 -1.76
C ASP A 79 -4.75 6.25 -0.92
N LEU A 80 -4.67 6.04 0.37
CA LEU A 80 -4.22 7.04 1.33
C LEU A 80 -2.78 7.47 1.07
N LYS A 81 -1.91 6.56 0.69
CA LYS A 81 -0.51 6.85 0.43
C LYS A 81 -0.35 7.75 -0.80
N GLN A 82 -1.05 7.44 -1.90
CA GLN A 82 -1.06 8.29 -3.09
C GLN A 82 -1.63 9.67 -2.79
N TYR A 83 -2.68 9.75 -1.98
CA TYR A 83 -3.24 11.01 -1.53
C TYR A 83 -2.20 11.83 -0.73
N GLN A 84 -1.47 11.21 0.19
CA GLN A 84 -0.49 11.87 1.04
C GLN A 84 0.74 12.39 0.28
N HIS A 85 1.14 11.73 -0.82
CA HIS A 85 2.26 12.20 -1.65
C HIS A 85 2.01 13.56 -2.31
N ASN A 86 0.77 13.87 -2.65
CA ASN A 86 0.41 15.09 -3.39
C ASN A 86 -0.90 15.68 -2.86
N THR A 87 -0.93 16.06 -1.60
CA THR A 87 -2.13 16.60 -0.96
C THR A 87 -2.45 18.02 -1.45
N LEU A 88 -3.58 18.19 -2.12
CA LEU A 88 -4.12 19.49 -2.53
C LEU A 88 -5.38 19.87 -1.75
N VAL A 89 -6.08 18.88 -1.19
CA VAL A 89 -7.23 19.08 -0.31
C VAL A 89 -6.94 18.33 0.99
N PHE A 90 -6.93 19.01 2.11
CA PHE A 90 -6.50 18.48 3.40
C PHE A 90 -7.66 18.38 4.39
N SER A 91 -7.71 17.29 5.12
CA SER A 91 -8.54 17.07 6.31
C SER A 91 -7.75 16.24 7.33
N ASP A 92 -8.09 16.42 8.60
CA ASP A 92 -7.59 15.56 9.69
C ASP A 92 -8.29 14.19 9.71
N ASP A 93 -9.43 14.04 9.00
CA ASP A 93 -10.17 12.77 8.87
C ASP A 93 -10.16 12.30 7.41
N VAL A 94 -9.15 11.51 7.04
CA VAL A 94 -9.02 10.90 5.71
C VAL A 94 -9.08 9.39 5.84
N ARG A 95 -9.92 8.74 5.03
CA ARG A 95 -10.21 7.31 5.12
C ARG A 95 -9.98 6.60 3.78
N ASP A 96 -9.18 5.53 3.83
CA ASP A 96 -8.87 4.71 2.66
C ASP A 96 -9.97 3.66 2.42
N LEU A 97 -10.62 3.73 1.26
CA LEU A 97 -11.70 2.82 0.89
C LEU A 97 -11.19 1.41 0.54
N ASN A 98 -10.01 1.31 -0.08
CA ASN A 98 -9.41 0.01 -0.38
C ASN A 98 -8.98 -0.71 0.88
N TRP A 99 -8.38 0.02 1.82
CA TRP A 99 -7.97 -0.55 3.09
C TRP A 99 -9.18 -1.03 3.91
N ALA A 100 -10.24 -0.23 3.97
CA ALA A 100 -11.47 -0.61 4.64
C ALA A 100 -12.11 -1.87 4.01
N TYR A 101 -12.10 -1.97 2.68
CA TYR A 101 -12.57 -3.16 1.98
C TYR A 101 -11.70 -4.38 2.27
N TYR A 102 -10.37 -4.22 2.20
CA TYR A 102 -9.41 -5.29 2.49
C TYR A 102 -9.54 -5.79 3.93
N MET A 103 -9.64 -4.92 4.92
CA MET A 103 -9.83 -5.29 6.32
C MET A 103 -11.13 -6.06 6.56
N LYS A 104 -12.16 -5.80 5.76
CA LYS A 104 -13.44 -6.51 5.86
C LYS A 104 -13.45 -7.86 5.16
N THR A 105 -12.78 -7.97 4.01
CA THR A 105 -12.93 -9.12 3.11
C THR A 105 -11.68 -10.00 3.02
N ASN A 106 -10.54 -9.52 3.52
CA ASN A 106 -9.20 -10.08 3.31
C ASN A 106 -8.85 -10.24 1.81
N GLN A 107 -9.47 -9.43 0.96
CA GLN A 107 -9.25 -9.42 -0.48
C GLN A 107 -9.00 -7.99 -0.95
N PRO A 108 -8.06 -7.77 -1.89
CA PRO A 108 -7.93 -6.47 -2.52
C PRO A 108 -9.19 -6.15 -3.31
N TYR A 109 -9.58 -4.88 -3.36
CA TYR A 109 -10.64 -4.47 -4.28
C TYR A 109 -10.10 -4.45 -5.70
N ASP A 110 -10.71 -5.25 -6.57
CA ASP A 110 -10.31 -5.35 -7.97
C ASP A 110 -11.09 -4.35 -8.83
N PHE A 111 -10.49 -3.19 -9.04
CA PHE A 111 -11.04 -2.17 -9.91
C PHE A 111 -11.04 -2.58 -11.38
N GLU A 112 -10.08 -3.38 -11.79
CA GLU A 112 -9.92 -3.73 -13.21
C GLU A 112 -11.05 -4.62 -13.71
N GLN A 113 -11.64 -5.46 -12.86
CA GLN A 113 -12.83 -6.25 -13.21
C GLN A 113 -14.04 -5.39 -13.59
N HIS A 114 -14.08 -4.16 -13.13
CA HIS A 114 -15.19 -3.25 -13.35
C HIS A 114 -14.94 -2.22 -14.46
N LEU A 115 -13.74 -2.21 -15.04
CA LEU A 115 -13.37 -1.31 -16.12
C LEU A 115 -13.64 -1.94 -17.49
N THR A 116 -14.26 -1.18 -18.40
CA THR A 116 -14.24 -1.51 -19.82
C THR A 116 -12.85 -1.26 -20.40
N ASN A 117 -12.51 -1.94 -21.50
CA ASN A 117 -11.22 -1.75 -22.18
C ASN A 117 -10.95 -0.26 -22.51
N ALA A 118 -11.98 0.51 -22.88
CA ALA A 118 -11.84 1.93 -23.16
C ALA A 118 -11.49 2.74 -21.90
N HIS A 119 -12.12 2.45 -20.77
CA HIS A 119 -11.83 3.08 -19.49
C HIS A 119 -10.41 2.76 -19.04
N HIS A 120 -9.98 1.50 -19.16
CA HIS A 120 -8.65 1.06 -18.81
C HIS A 120 -7.56 1.74 -19.64
N HIS A 121 -7.83 1.96 -20.93
CA HIS A 121 -6.92 2.70 -21.82
C HIS A 121 -6.78 4.16 -21.37
N CYS A 122 -7.87 4.86 -21.12
CA CYS A 122 -7.86 6.24 -20.63
C CYS A 122 -7.14 6.37 -19.28
N TYR A 123 -7.30 5.41 -18.39
CA TYR A 123 -6.65 5.42 -17.08
C TYR A 123 -5.12 5.37 -17.15
N ARG A 124 -4.55 4.75 -18.19
CA ARG A 124 -3.10 4.60 -18.40
C ARG A 124 -2.45 5.72 -19.21
N LEU A 125 -3.23 6.65 -19.75
CA LEU A 125 -2.69 7.75 -20.54
C LEU A 125 -2.18 8.90 -19.66
N HIS A 126 -1.43 9.82 -20.27
CA HIS A 126 -1.00 11.07 -19.64
C HIS A 126 -2.16 12.07 -19.62
N TYR A 127 -2.78 12.28 -18.48
CA TYR A 127 -3.97 13.10 -18.32
C TYR A 127 -3.77 14.56 -18.70
N ASP A 128 -2.59 15.11 -18.50
CA ASP A 128 -2.25 16.49 -18.85
C ASP A 128 -2.17 16.75 -20.37
N LYS A 129 -2.23 15.70 -21.18
CA LYS A 129 -2.26 15.76 -22.65
C LYS A 129 -3.61 15.44 -23.26
N GLN A 130 -4.61 15.10 -22.44
CA GLN A 130 -5.93 14.69 -22.90
C GLN A 130 -6.93 15.85 -22.84
N ASN A 131 -7.95 15.80 -23.69
CA ASN A 131 -9.14 16.61 -23.53
C ASN A 131 -9.82 16.25 -22.20
N ILE A 132 -10.35 17.24 -21.47
CA ILE A 132 -11.01 17.00 -20.18
C ILE A 132 -12.18 16.01 -20.32
N ASN A 133 -12.85 15.95 -21.46
CA ASN A 133 -13.92 14.99 -21.73
C ASN A 133 -13.42 13.54 -21.79
N ASP A 134 -12.15 13.31 -22.06
CA ASP A 134 -11.55 11.97 -22.06
C ASP A 134 -11.30 11.47 -20.62
N VAL A 135 -11.40 12.34 -19.64
CA VAL A 135 -11.39 12.00 -18.20
C VAL A 135 -12.73 11.40 -17.75
N VAL A 136 -13.81 11.58 -18.52
CA VAL A 136 -15.14 11.03 -18.21
C VAL A 136 -15.12 9.52 -17.95
N PRO A 137 -14.38 8.68 -18.69
CA PRO A 137 -14.28 7.27 -18.39
C PRO A 137 -13.70 6.98 -17.00
N LEU A 138 -12.78 7.82 -16.52
CA LEU A 138 -12.19 7.70 -15.17
C LEU A 138 -13.20 8.06 -14.08
N VAL A 139 -14.08 9.01 -14.36
CA VAL A 139 -15.19 9.33 -13.44
C VAL A 139 -16.13 8.15 -13.32
N LYS A 140 -16.40 7.43 -14.41
CA LYS A 140 -17.17 6.18 -14.36
C LYS A 140 -16.46 5.12 -13.53
N HIS A 141 -15.12 5.04 -13.59
CA HIS A 141 -14.36 4.21 -12.71
C HIS A 141 -14.61 4.56 -11.24
N ALA A 142 -14.58 5.84 -10.89
CA ALA A 142 -14.89 6.30 -9.55
C ALA A 142 -16.35 5.98 -9.13
N GLU A 143 -17.30 5.85 -10.06
CA GLU A 143 -18.66 5.40 -9.75
C GLU A 143 -18.71 3.99 -9.16
N TYR A 144 -17.76 3.13 -9.43
CA TYR A 144 -17.67 1.80 -8.80
C TYR A 144 -17.36 1.88 -7.30
N PHE A 145 -16.78 2.98 -6.84
CA PHE A 145 -16.61 3.24 -5.41
C PHE A 145 -17.92 3.60 -4.69
N LYS A 146 -18.93 4.08 -5.40
CA LYS A 146 -20.20 4.47 -4.77
C LYS A 146 -20.86 3.35 -3.97
N PRO A 147 -20.98 2.11 -4.47
CA PRO A 147 -21.50 1.01 -3.67
C PRO A 147 -20.65 0.71 -2.46
N ILE A 148 -19.32 0.77 -2.61
CA ILE A 148 -18.37 0.53 -1.53
C ILE A 148 -18.45 1.65 -0.51
N SER A 149 -18.35 2.91 -0.94
CA SER A 149 -18.45 4.05 -0.04
C SER A 149 -19.80 4.06 0.68
N LYS A 150 -20.91 3.85 -0.02
CA LYS A 150 -22.25 3.81 0.56
C LYS A 150 -22.43 2.68 1.57
N HIS A 151 -21.81 1.54 1.32
CA HIS A 151 -21.82 0.40 2.24
C HIS A 151 -20.91 0.67 3.44
N LEU A 152 -19.72 1.18 3.20
CA LEU A 152 -18.74 1.53 4.22
C LEU A 152 -19.15 2.75 5.06
N TYR A 153 -19.91 3.71 4.50
CA TYR A 153 -20.48 4.84 5.24
C TYR A 153 -21.35 4.41 6.42
N LYS A 154 -22.04 3.29 6.29
CA LYS A 154 -22.89 2.75 7.35
C LYS A 154 -22.16 1.85 8.34
N GLU A 155 -21.09 1.21 7.89
CA GLU A 155 -20.38 0.17 8.64
C GLU A 155 -18.93 0.51 8.94
N TYR A 156 -18.46 1.69 8.48
CA TYR A 156 -17.07 2.09 8.65
C TYR A 156 -16.79 2.33 10.13
N GLN A 157 -16.37 1.29 10.80
CA GLN A 157 -15.62 1.44 12.03
C GLN A 157 -14.23 1.92 11.62
N GLN A 158 -13.72 2.89 12.33
CA GLN A 158 -12.40 3.44 12.07
C GLN A 158 -11.37 2.31 12.10
N HIS A 159 -10.97 1.84 10.93
CA HIS A 159 -9.91 0.85 10.83
C HIS A 159 -8.57 1.53 11.08
N ASP A 160 -7.69 0.83 11.78
CA ASP A 160 -6.33 1.29 11.97
C ASP A 160 -5.62 1.38 10.61
N GLN A 161 -5.20 2.57 10.23
CA GLN A 161 -4.49 2.88 8.98
C GLN A 161 -2.99 3.10 9.19
N THR A 162 -2.47 2.88 10.40
CA THR A 162 -1.07 3.15 10.77
C THR A 162 -0.07 2.47 9.82
N ILE A 163 -0.41 1.29 9.31
CA ILE A 163 0.44 0.60 8.32
C ILE A 163 0.57 1.39 7.02
N LEU A 164 -0.51 2.03 6.55
CA LEU A 164 -0.48 2.83 5.33
C LEU A 164 0.36 4.10 5.53
N GLU A 165 0.24 4.74 6.68
CA GLU A 165 1.04 5.91 7.05
C GLU A 165 2.52 5.56 7.15
N THR A 166 2.84 4.42 7.77
CA THR A 166 4.21 3.90 7.84
C THR A 166 4.79 3.61 6.46
N LEU A 167 4.03 2.96 5.59
CA LEU A 167 4.45 2.69 4.22
C LEU A 167 4.63 3.97 3.43
N PHE A 168 3.74 4.95 3.59
CA PHE A 168 3.89 6.27 2.97
C PHE A 168 5.20 6.95 3.37
N GLU A 169 5.56 6.93 4.67
CA GLU A 169 6.82 7.51 5.13
C GLU A 169 8.05 6.83 4.51
N ILE A 170 8.01 5.50 4.36
CA ILE A 170 9.06 4.74 3.68
C ILE A 170 9.15 5.15 2.19
N GLU A 171 8.02 5.20 1.50
CA GLU A 171 7.91 5.56 0.09
C GLU A 171 8.38 6.99 -0.17
N ARG A 172 7.93 7.94 0.64
CA ARG A 172 8.30 9.36 0.55
C ARG A 172 9.80 9.58 0.74
N ASN A 173 10.37 8.84 1.65
CA ASN A 173 11.79 8.96 1.94
C ASN A 173 12.67 8.35 0.85
N GLY A 174 12.30 7.19 0.30
CA GLY A 174 13.16 6.46 -0.62
C GLY A 174 14.54 6.13 -0.07
N LEU A 175 15.43 5.60 -0.88
CA LEU A 175 16.82 5.34 -0.55
C LEU A 175 17.76 6.14 -1.44
N LYS A 176 18.72 6.83 -0.83
CA LYS A 176 19.71 7.63 -1.54
C LYS A 176 20.82 6.73 -2.10
N THR A 177 21.16 6.95 -3.37
CA THR A 177 22.37 6.44 -4.01
C THR A 177 23.37 7.58 -4.21
N TYR A 178 24.52 7.29 -4.80
CA TYR A 178 25.48 8.33 -5.19
C TYR A 178 24.91 9.32 -6.22
N GLU A 179 23.99 8.88 -7.07
CA GLU A 179 23.44 9.67 -8.16
C GLU A 179 22.11 10.34 -7.82
N LYS A 180 21.19 9.58 -7.19
CA LYS A 180 19.81 10.02 -6.98
C LYS A 180 19.17 9.33 -5.78
N ILE A 181 17.95 9.76 -5.45
CA ILE A 181 17.06 9.01 -4.54
C ILE A 181 16.24 8.05 -5.41
N ILE A 182 16.15 6.80 -4.98
CA ILE A 182 15.31 5.78 -5.59
C ILE A 182 14.07 5.61 -4.70
N TYR A 183 12.92 5.69 -5.30
CA TYR A 183 11.64 5.48 -4.63
C TYR A 183 11.08 4.10 -4.95
N SER A 184 10.35 3.53 -4.00
CA SER A 184 9.57 2.31 -4.15
C SER A 184 8.16 2.57 -3.68
N GLU A 185 7.18 1.88 -4.24
CA GLU A 185 5.80 1.92 -3.78
C GLU A 185 5.38 0.52 -3.37
N TYR A 186 4.73 0.42 -2.20
CA TYR A 186 4.33 -0.85 -1.63
C TYR A 186 2.84 -1.09 -1.77
N ASN A 187 2.48 -2.30 -2.20
CA ASN A 187 1.12 -2.79 -2.18
C ASN A 187 0.88 -3.53 -0.85
N PRO A 188 0.05 -3.02 0.06
CA PRO A 188 -0.26 -3.67 1.33
C PRO A 188 -1.34 -4.77 1.19
N TYR A 189 -2.06 -4.80 0.06
CA TYR A 189 -3.23 -5.68 -0.16
C TYR A 189 -2.80 -7.06 -0.64
N THR A 190 -2.06 -7.78 0.17
CA THR A 190 -1.57 -9.12 -0.16
C THR A 190 -2.20 -10.17 0.74
N SER A 191 -2.44 -11.38 0.23
CA SER A 191 -3.06 -12.47 0.99
C SER A 191 -2.34 -12.85 2.28
N THR A 192 -1.05 -12.55 2.38
CA THR A 192 -0.21 -12.85 3.54
C THR A 192 0.03 -11.64 4.46
N GLY A 193 -0.49 -10.45 4.11
CA GLY A 193 -0.21 -9.20 4.80
C GLY A 193 1.23 -8.68 4.61
N ARG A 194 2.09 -9.37 3.85
CA ARG A 194 3.45 -8.92 3.55
C ARG A 194 3.42 -7.95 2.37
N PRO A 195 3.76 -6.65 2.55
CA PRO A 195 3.73 -5.70 1.45
C PRO A 195 4.63 -6.14 0.30
N SER A 196 4.11 -6.04 -0.92
CA SER A 196 4.86 -6.30 -2.15
C SER A 196 5.18 -4.99 -2.87
N ASN A 197 6.22 -5.00 -3.71
CA ASN A 197 6.54 -3.83 -4.52
C ASN A 197 5.49 -3.63 -5.62
N ARG A 198 5.08 -2.39 -5.83
CA ARG A 198 4.17 -1.96 -6.90
C ARG A 198 4.97 -1.11 -7.89
N PHE A 199 4.60 -1.15 -9.17
CA PHE A 199 5.36 -0.57 -10.30
C PHE A 199 6.72 -1.23 -10.53
N GLY A 200 7.45 -0.74 -11.53
CA GLY A 200 8.81 -1.17 -11.87
C GLY A 200 9.91 -0.63 -10.96
N GLY A 201 9.56 -0.11 -9.78
CA GLY A 201 10.52 0.38 -8.79
C GLY A 201 11.34 -0.74 -8.14
N LEU A 202 12.41 -0.36 -7.47
CA LEU A 202 13.28 -1.30 -6.77
C LEU A 202 12.57 -1.86 -5.53
N ASN A 203 12.48 -3.19 -5.44
CA ASN A 203 11.96 -3.84 -4.25
C ASN A 203 13.06 -3.90 -3.17
N PHE A 204 13.06 -2.95 -2.25
CA PHE A 204 14.05 -2.86 -1.18
C PHE A 204 14.06 -4.10 -0.27
N ALA A 205 12.90 -4.74 -0.08
CA ALA A 205 12.79 -5.96 0.73
C ALA A 205 13.45 -7.20 0.08
N ALA A 206 13.64 -7.17 -1.25
CA ALA A 206 14.23 -8.27 -2.02
C ALA A 206 15.68 -8.01 -2.45
N LEU A 207 16.33 -6.98 -1.93
CA LEU A 207 17.75 -6.71 -2.24
C LEU A 207 18.64 -7.82 -1.71
N ASN A 208 19.43 -8.41 -2.60
CA ASN A 208 20.35 -9.47 -2.24
C ASN A 208 21.48 -8.93 -1.34
N LYS A 209 21.84 -9.72 -0.32
CA LYS A 209 22.93 -9.39 0.61
C LYS A 209 24.32 -9.65 0.02
N SER A 210 24.43 -10.62 -0.90
CA SER A 210 25.71 -11.16 -1.37
C SER A 210 26.19 -10.64 -2.72
N ASP A 211 25.30 -10.09 -3.57
CA ASP A 211 25.64 -9.63 -4.93
C ASP A 211 26.20 -8.20 -5.01
N GLY A 212 26.29 -7.51 -3.87
CA GLY A 212 26.78 -6.15 -3.81
C GLY A 212 25.74 -5.07 -4.17
N SER A 213 24.50 -5.44 -4.53
CA SER A 213 23.43 -4.49 -4.90
C SER A 213 23.15 -3.46 -3.81
N ARG A 214 23.36 -3.84 -2.52
CA ARG A 214 23.16 -2.94 -1.37
C ARG A 214 24.26 -1.85 -1.24
N LYS A 215 25.46 -2.05 -1.82
CA LYS A 215 26.57 -1.11 -1.70
C LYS A 215 26.35 0.22 -2.40
N GLN A 216 25.39 0.30 -3.33
CA GLN A 216 25.04 1.54 -4.00
C GLN A 216 24.31 2.54 -3.09
N PHE A 217 23.73 2.08 -2.00
CA PHE A 217 22.95 2.93 -1.10
C PHE A 217 23.86 3.60 -0.06
N ILE A 218 23.62 4.88 0.16
CA ILE A 218 24.37 5.71 1.09
C ILE A 218 23.43 6.48 2.02
N SER A 219 23.94 6.91 3.15
CA SER A 219 23.20 7.82 4.03
C SER A 219 22.95 9.16 3.32
N ARG A 220 21.77 9.74 3.53
CA ARG A 220 21.45 11.09 3.10
C ARG A 220 22.07 12.17 3.99
N PHE A 221 22.52 11.79 5.17
CA PHE A 221 23.14 12.68 6.15
C PHE A 221 24.64 12.69 5.97
N ASN A 222 25.26 13.86 6.12
CA ASN A 222 26.73 13.98 6.10
C ASN A 222 27.34 13.16 7.24
N ASN A 223 28.32 12.34 6.91
CA ASN A 223 28.96 11.40 7.84
C ASN A 223 27.99 10.40 8.49
N GLY A 224 26.78 10.23 7.95
CA GLY A 224 25.82 9.26 8.42
C GLY A 224 26.11 7.86 7.89
N VAL A 225 25.53 6.88 8.57
CA VAL A 225 25.59 5.47 8.18
C VAL A 225 24.19 4.94 7.89
N LEU A 226 24.08 3.86 7.12
CA LEU A 226 22.88 3.05 7.01
C LEU A 226 23.00 1.92 8.03
N VAL A 227 21.93 1.73 8.82
CA VAL A 227 21.83 0.64 9.78
C VAL A 227 20.80 -0.35 9.28
N GLU A 228 21.19 -1.61 9.13
CA GLU A 228 20.25 -2.70 8.83
C GLU A 228 19.88 -3.38 10.15
N MET A 229 18.58 -3.48 10.41
CA MET A 229 18.02 -4.23 11.55
C MET A 229 17.03 -5.25 11.02
N ASP A 230 17.13 -6.48 11.48
CA ASP A 230 16.26 -7.58 11.07
C ASP A 230 15.94 -8.45 12.30
N PHE A 231 14.78 -9.08 12.29
CA PHE A 231 14.44 -10.06 13.32
C PHE A 231 15.13 -11.39 13.03
N ASP A 232 15.77 -11.96 14.06
CA ASP A 232 16.34 -13.31 13.95
C ASP A 232 15.21 -14.35 13.87
N ALA A 233 15.12 -15.02 12.71
CA ALA A 233 14.20 -16.13 12.46
C ALA A 233 12.73 -15.83 12.88
N TYR A 234 12.21 -14.65 12.54
CA TYR A 234 10.92 -14.13 13.00
C TYR A 234 9.78 -15.17 12.97
N HIS A 235 9.60 -15.89 11.84
CA HIS A 235 8.52 -16.88 11.71
C HIS A 235 8.68 -18.06 12.66
N LEU A 236 9.89 -18.55 12.85
CA LEU A 236 10.14 -19.67 13.78
C LEU A 236 9.86 -19.24 15.23
N ARG A 237 10.28 -18.03 15.63
CA ARG A 237 10.00 -17.49 16.97
C ARG A 237 8.52 -17.26 17.20
N LEU A 238 7.81 -16.68 16.21
CA LEU A 238 6.37 -16.45 16.29
C LEU A 238 5.60 -17.76 16.44
N ILE A 239 5.95 -18.79 15.65
CA ILE A 239 5.31 -20.10 15.76
C ILE A 239 5.71 -20.78 17.06
N GLY A 240 6.95 -20.64 17.50
CA GLY A 240 7.40 -21.11 18.81
C GLY A 240 6.51 -20.59 19.93
N GLU A 241 6.24 -19.29 19.95
CA GLU A 241 5.33 -18.68 20.93
C GLU A 241 3.92 -19.28 20.86
N ILE A 242 3.37 -19.45 19.65
CA ILE A 242 2.04 -20.04 19.46
C ILE A 242 1.96 -21.48 19.97
N VAL A 243 2.98 -22.29 19.72
CA VAL A 243 3.00 -23.72 20.10
C VAL A 243 3.63 -23.98 21.48
N GLY A 244 4.04 -22.94 22.18
CA GLY A 244 4.69 -23.04 23.49
C GLY A 244 6.06 -23.70 23.42
N TYR A 245 6.88 -23.33 22.42
CA TYR A 245 8.27 -23.76 22.29
C TYR A 245 9.21 -22.57 22.47
N ASP A 246 10.04 -22.64 23.54
CA ASP A 246 10.98 -21.59 23.85
C ASP A 246 12.30 -21.77 23.07
N PHE A 247 12.50 -20.90 22.08
CA PHE A 247 13.82 -20.79 21.44
C PHE A 247 14.81 -20.05 22.33
N PRO A 248 16.11 -20.41 22.28
CA PRO A 248 17.13 -19.66 23.00
C PRO A 248 17.21 -18.21 22.51
N GLN A 249 17.76 -17.32 23.36
CA GLN A 249 17.99 -15.91 22.99
C GLN A 249 19.11 -15.74 21.96
N THR A 250 19.86 -16.77 21.69
CA THR A 250 20.86 -16.85 20.60
C THR A 250 20.22 -17.13 19.28
N SER A 251 21.01 -17.39 18.24
CA SER A 251 20.50 -17.68 16.90
C SER A 251 19.59 -18.92 16.87
N VAL A 252 18.36 -18.74 16.40
CA VAL A 252 17.40 -19.85 16.20
C VAL A 252 17.94 -20.87 15.20
N HIS A 253 18.61 -20.40 14.14
CA HIS A 253 19.14 -21.30 13.11
C HIS A 253 20.34 -22.11 13.61
N GLU A 254 21.16 -21.58 14.52
CA GLU A 254 22.19 -22.36 15.19
C GLU A 254 21.59 -23.44 16.08
N HIS A 255 20.59 -23.10 16.87
CA HIS A 255 19.85 -24.06 17.67
C HIS A 255 19.21 -25.17 16.81
N MET A 256 18.61 -24.83 15.68
CA MET A 256 18.07 -25.82 14.77
C MET A 256 19.17 -26.68 14.11
N ALA A 257 20.34 -26.09 13.81
CA ALA A 257 21.49 -26.82 13.31
C ALA A 257 21.99 -27.90 14.29
N GLU A 258 22.04 -27.55 15.56
CA GLU A 258 22.36 -28.51 16.62
C GLU A 258 21.32 -29.64 16.71
N LEU A 259 20.03 -29.30 16.66
CA LEU A 259 18.94 -30.29 16.71
C LEU A 259 18.96 -31.28 15.55
N TYR A 260 19.32 -30.79 14.35
CA TYR A 260 19.40 -31.64 13.16
C TYR A 260 20.74 -32.34 13.00
N GLY A 261 21.78 -31.87 13.68
CA GLY A 261 23.15 -32.32 13.42
C GLY A 261 23.68 -31.91 12.05
N LEU A 262 23.26 -30.77 11.53
CA LEU A 262 23.55 -30.27 10.19
C LEU A 262 24.28 -28.93 10.23
N PRO A 263 25.03 -28.58 9.17
CA PRO A 263 25.59 -27.24 9.01
C PRO A 263 24.47 -26.14 9.00
N TYR A 264 24.81 -24.93 9.46
CA TYR A 264 23.88 -23.81 9.61
C TYR A 264 23.00 -23.55 8.38
N GLU A 265 23.58 -23.44 7.18
CA GLU A 265 22.84 -23.12 5.95
C GLU A 265 21.88 -24.26 5.55
N GLU A 266 22.28 -25.51 5.76
CA GLU A 266 21.44 -26.67 5.51
C GLU A 266 20.28 -26.74 6.51
N ALA A 267 20.55 -26.52 7.79
CA ALA A 267 19.53 -26.49 8.84
C ALA A 267 18.51 -25.36 8.61
N LYS A 268 18.98 -24.20 8.18
CA LYS A 268 18.14 -23.06 7.82
C LYS A 268 17.21 -23.38 6.65
N ALA A 269 17.76 -23.94 5.57
CA ALA A 269 16.99 -24.35 4.40
C ALA A 269 15.95 -25.43 4.74
N LEU A 270 16.35 -26.40 5.57
CA LEU A 270 15.50 -27.48 6.05
C LEU A 270 14.35 -26.94 6.93
N SER A 271 14.65 -26.03 7.86
CA SER A 271 13.64 -25.40 8.72
C SER A 271 12.57 -24.67 7.90
N PHE A 272 12.95 -23.94 6.86
CA PHE A 272 12.00 -23.29 5.98
C PHE A 272 11.23 -24.29 5.13
N LYS A 273 11.86 -25.35 4.63
CA LYS A 273 11.19 -26.42 3.89
C LYS A 273 10.03 -27.00 4.72
N TYR A 274 10.28 -27.36 5.97
CA TYR A 274 9.25 -27.94 6.82
C TYR A 274 8.21 -26.94 7.31
N LEU A 275 8.61 -25.69 7.52
CA LEU A 275 7.68 -24.65 7.92
C LEU A 275 6.65 -24.31 6.86
N TYR A 276 7.05 -24.29 5.59
CA TYR A 276 6.18 -23.90 4.47
C TYR A 276 5.73 -25.06 3.59
N GLY A 277 6.45 -26.18 3.59
CA GLY A 277 6.15 -27.35 2.76
C GLY A 277 5.44 -28.49 3.48
N GLY A 278 5.17 -28.32 4.77
CA GLY A 278 4.56 -29.34 5.61
C GLY A 278 5.59 -30.24 6.33
N ILE A 279 5.19 -30.71 7.51
CA ILE A 279 6.00 -31.54 8.40
C ILE A 279 5.93 -32.98 7.91
N THR A 280 7.08 -33.61 7.68
CA THR A 280 7.20 -35.02 7.31
C THR A 280 7.64 -35.86 8.53
N ASP A 281 7.52 -37.19 8.41
CA ASP A 281 7.95 -38.11 9.47
C ASP A 281 9.44 -37.99 9.82
N GLU A 282 10.27 -37.50 8.86
CA GLU A 282 11.71 -37.27 9.07
C GLU A 282 12.04 -36.26 10.19
N VAL A 283 11.13 -35.38 10.50
CA VAL A 283 11.30 -34.35 11.54
C VAL A 283 10.25 -34.41 12.64
N SER A 284 9.45 -35.45 12.67
CA SER A 284 8.42 -35.66 13.71
C SER A 284 9.02 -35.71 15.11
N ASP A 285 10.26 -36.19 15.24
CA ASP A 285 10.99 -36.27 16.50
C ASP A 285 11.68 -34.97 16.92
N ASN A 286 11.70 -33.96 16.03
CA ASN A 286 12.22 -32.64 16.39
C ASN A 286 11.24 -31.96 17.38
N PRO A 287 11.68 -31.52 18.55
CA PRO A 287 10.81 -31.02 19.62
C PRO A 287 9.95 -29.82 19.21
N PHE A 288 10.46 -28.95 18.35
CA PHE A 288 9.72 -27.83 17.81
C PHE A 288 8.65 -28.28 16.81
N PHE A 289 9.02 -29.08 15.81
CA PHE A 289 8.10 -29.53 14.77
C PHE A 289 7.07 -30.54 15.30
N SER A 290 7.38 -31.31 16.32
CA SER A 290 6.39 -32.13 17.04
C SER A 290 5.24 -31.26 17.56
N LYS A 291 5.57 -30.17 18.28
CA LYS A 291 4.56 -29.22 18.78
C LYS A 291 3.78 -28.52 17.66
N VAL A 292 4.45 -28.14 16.56
CA VAL A 292 3.78 -27.55 15.40
C VAL A 292 2.80 -28.54 14.77
N ASN A 293 3.19 -29.80 14.64
CA ASN A 293 2.32 -30.85 14.09
C ASN A 293 1.07 -31.08 14.96
N ASP A 294 1.26 -31.10 16.27
CA ASP A 294 0.16 -31.26 17.21
C ASP A 294 -0.81 -30.07 17.16
N TYR A 295 -0.28 -28.86 17.03
CA TYR A 295 -1.09 -27.65 16.82
C TYR A 295 -1.86 -27.69 15.50
N ILE A 296 -1.24 -28.13 14.40
CA ILE A 296 -1.91 -28.33 13.12
C ILE A 296 -3.06 -29.34 13.24
N LYS A 297 -2.82 -30.49 13.91
CA LYS A 297 -3.86 -31.50 14.13
C LYS A 297 -5.04 -30.93 14.94
N LEU A 298 -4.76 -30.08 15.94
CA LEU A 298 -5.80 -29.42 16.72
C LEU A 298 -6.64 -28.50 15.84
N LEU A 299 -6.02 -27.68 14.99
CA LEU A 299 -6.75 -26.80 14.06
C LEU A 299 -7.66 -27.59 13.10
N TRP A 300 -7.21 -28.78 12.62
CA TRP A 300 -8.03 -29.60 11.75
C TRP A 300 -9.19 -30.33 12.45
N GLN A 301 -9.21 -30.36 13.77
CA GLN A 301 -10.35 -30.92 14.52
C GLN A 301 -11.50 -29.92 14.65
N ASP A 302 -11.24 -28.62 14.50
CA ASP A 302 -12.21 -27.56 14.62
C ASP A 302 -12.87 -27.21 13.26
N TYR A 303 -12.45 -27.87 12.17
CA TYR A 303 -13.00 -27.77 10.82
C TYR A 303 -13.61 -29.09 10.36
#